data_5244c345070f146a7d28d2e5ee68f0b1
#
_entry.id   5244c345070f146a7d28d2e5ee68f0b1
#
_cell.length_a   1.000
_cell.length_b   1.000
_cell.length_c   1.000
_cell.angle_alpha   90.00
_cell.angle_beta   90.00
_cell.angle_gamma   90.00
#
_symmetry.space_group_name_H-M   'P 1'
#
loop_
_entity.id
_entity.type
_entity.pdbx_description
1 polymer ?
#
loop_
_entity_poly.entity_id
_entity_poly.type
_entity_poly.pdbx_seq_one_letter_code
_entity_poly.pdbx_strand_id
1 'polypeptide(L)'
;FSIPKDGLNGNYNITASCGKWQQSCTIKVEEYKRPTFTIEIPKYDKQYSEGDTVRIKGYAKTYSGMPVQGAKVECSVSRRLALWWARWYQNQDDNTILLDNKETVTDAEGVFYIDIPVVLPKDEDNGYGRIAHFYSFEASAKVTDIGGESHIASYSLPFSVKPTVLSCNLPEKALADSLRFVRFNYMNAAGKDIEGRIKFSIEGHNYEDIPANKDFEIKKLKSGKYDYTAVCDNDT
;
A
#
# COMPACT_ATOMS: atom_id res chain seq x y z
N PHE A 1 -17.33 33.76 -9.04
CA PHE A 1 -17.76 33.46 -7.68
C PHE A 1 -16.63 33.85 -6.71
N SER A 2 -16.90 34.68 -5.73
CA SER A 2 -15.97 35.06 -4.69
C SER A 2 -16.57 34.75 -3.32
N ILE A 3 -15.80 34.16 -2.44
CA ILE A 3 -16.20 33.91 -1.06
C ILE A 3 -16.08 35.23 -0.28
N PRO A 4 -17.10 35.63 0.51
CA PRO A 4 -16.99 36.81 1.36
C PRO A 4 -15.80 36.69 2.32
N LYS A 5 -15.04 37.78 2.47
CA LYS A 5 -13.85 37.79 3.35
C LYS A 5 -14.18 37.63 4.83
N ASP A 6 -15.42 37.96 5.22
CA ASP A 6 -15.90 37.88 6.61
C ASP A 6 -16.76 36.63 6.89
N GLY A 7 -16.67 35.61 6.01
CA GLY A 7 -17.38 34.34 6.18
C GLY A 7 -16.78 33.51 7.30
N LEU A 8 -17.63 32.81 8.07
CA LEU A 8 -17.16 31.84 9.05
C LEU A 8 -16.49 30.66 8.40
N ASN A 9 -15.48 30.09 9.02
CA ASN A 9 -14.92 28.81 8.61
C ASN A 9 -15.97 27.71 8.69
N GLY A 10 -15.99 26.83 7.70
CA GLY A 10 -16.95 25.73 7.68
C GLY A 10 -17.22 25.14 6.30
N ASN A 11 -18.20 24.27 6.24
CA ASN A 11 -18.65 23.66 4.99
C ASN A 11 -19.73 24.51 4.34
N TYR A 12 -19.50 24.90 3.10
CA TYR A 12 -20.45 25.66 2.28
C TYR A 12 -20.98 24.79 1.15
N ASN A 13 -22.30 24.74 1.02
CA ASN A 13 -22.94 24.05 -0.09
C ASN A 13 -23.24 25.05 -1.21
N ILE A 14 -22.64 24.82 -2.37
CA ILE A 14 -22.95 25.58 -3.58
C ILE A 14 -23.96 24.76 -4.37
N THR A 15 -25.12 25.37 -4.64
CA THR A 15 -26.19 24.73 -5.42
C THR A 15 -26.39 25.51 -6.69
N ALA A 16 -26.37 24.86 -7.83
CA ALA A 16 -26.75 25.38 -9.11
C ALA A 16 -28.03 24.71 -9.55
N SER A 17 -29.01 25.51 -10.02
CA SER A 17 -30.28 25.00 -10.54
C SER A 17 -30.59 25.58 -11.92
N CYS A 18 -31.11 24.73 -12.81
CA CYS A 18 -31.58 25.10 -14.14
C CYS A 18 -32.87 24.34 -14.43
N GLY A 19 -34.00 25.02 -14.38
CA GLY A 19 -35.32 24.40 -14.51
C GLY A 19 -35.57 23.35 -13.42
N LYS A 20 -35.77 22.09 -13.82
CA LYS A 20 -35.98 20.96 -12.90
C LYS A 20 -34.69 20.30 -12.44
N TRP A 21 -33.53 20.68 -12.97
CA TRP A 21 -32.23 20.08 -12.65
C TRP A 21 -31.53 20.90 -11.59
N GLN A 22 -31.01 20.19 -10.59
CA GLN A 22 -30.26 20.77 -9.50
C GLN A 22 -29.01 19.93 -9.24
N GLN A 23 -27.87 20.62 -9.10
CA GLN A 23 -26.60 20.01 -8.72
C GLN A 23 -26.01 20.79 -7.55
N SER A 24 -25.46 20.09 -6.58
CA SER A 24 -24.79 20.72 -5.45
C SER A 24 -23.38 20.16 -5.26
N CYS A 25 -22.47 21.01 -4.79
CA CYS A 25 -21.15 20.61 -4.32
C CYS A 25 -20.86 21.28 -2.98
N THR A 26 -20.15 20.57 -2.12
CA THR A 26 -19.72 21.09 -0.83
C THR A 26 -18.28 21.55 -0.95
N ILE A 27 -17.99 22.78 -0.52
CA ILE A 27 -16.63 23.30 -0.37
C ILE A 27 -16.35 23.57 1.11
N LYS A 28 -15.15 23.24 1.56
CA LYS A 28 -14.67 23.56 2.90
C LYS A 28 -13.88 24.85 2.85
N VAL A 29 -14.28 25.82 3.65
CA VAL A 29 -13.57 27.10 3.81
C VAL A 29 -12.90 27.08 5.17
N GLU A 30 -11.57 27.18 5.19
CA GLU A 30 -10.77 27.19 6.40
C GLU A 30 -9.75 28.32 6.34
N GLU A 31 -9.46 28.89 7.50
CA GLU A 31 -8.34 29.81 7.62
C GLU A 31 -7.03 29.01 7.47
N TYR A 32 -6.20 29.43 6.54
CA TYR A 32 -4.89 28.81 6.39
C TYR A 32 -4.00 29.19 7.58
N LYS A 33 -3.79 28.26 8.48
CA LYS A 33 -2.76 28.36 9.51
C LYS A 33 -1.49 27.68 8.97
N ARG A 34 -0.37 28.42 9.01
CA ARG A 34 0.91 27.82 8.64
C ARG A 34 1.23 26.71 9.63
N PRO A 35 1.52 25.48 9.17
CA PRO A 35 1.87 24.39 10.06
C PRO A 35 3.06 24.75 10.95
N THR A 36 2.99 24.37 12.23
CA THR A 36 4.05 24.69 13.20
C THR A 36 5.02 23.54 13.41
N PHE A 37 4.57 22.30 13.14
CA PHE A 37 5.38 21.11 13.33
C PHE A 37 5.17 20.06 12.22
N THR A 38 6.01 19.07 12.18
CA THR A 38 5.96 17.91 11.27
C THR A 38 6.19 16.63 12.04
N ILE A 39 5.76 15.50 11.43
CA ILE A 39 5.95 14.15 11.97
C ILE A 39 6.89 13.41 11.02
N GLU A 40 7.93 12.81 11.58
CA GLU A 40 8.88 11.96 10.86
C GLU A 40 8.81 10.53 11.40
N ILE A 41 8.65 9.55 10.54
CA ILE A 41 8.72 8.13 10.87
C ILE A 41 9.84 7.53 10.03
N PRO A 42 11.02 7.28 10.61
CA PRO A 42 12.16 6.68 9.91
C PRO A 42 11.83 5.27 9.42
N LYS A 43 12.47 4.89 8.32
CA LYS A 43 12.32 3.55 7.78
C LYS A 43 12.85 2.51 8.78
N TYR A 44 12.05 1.45 8.99
CA TYR A 44 12.48 0.29 9.76
C TYR A 44 13.37 -0.61 8.89
N ASP A 45 14.55 -0.94 9.37
CA ASP A 45 15.60 -1.65 8.63
C ASP A 45 15.94 -3.04 9.19
N LYS A 46 15.30 -3.43 10.31
CA LYS A 46 15.54 -4.73 10.93
C LYS A 46 14.65 -5.80 10.32
N GLN A 47 15.11 -7.05 10.40
CA GLN A 47 14.30 -8.21 10.05
C GLN A 47 13.19 -8.43 11.06
N TYR A 48 12.07 -8.94 10.60
CA TYR A 48 10.90 -9.30 11.41
C TYR A 48 10.19 -10.51 10.80
N SER A 49 9.48 -11.25 11.64
CA SER A 49 8.79 -12.49 11.28
C SER A 49 7.35 -12.46 11.77
N GLU A 50 6.53 -13.40 11.31
CA GLU A 50 5.20 -13.62 11.84
C GLU A 50 5.25 -13.89 13.35
N GLY A 51 4.34 -13.24 14.09
CA GLY A 51 4.27 -13.30 15.55
C GLY A 51 5.08 -12.21 16.26
N ASP A 52 5.97 -11.51 15.54
CA ASP A 52 6.72 -10.40 16.12
C ASP A 52 5.83 -9.16 16.31
N THR A 53 6.25 -8.31 17.24
CA THR A 53 5.73 -6.94 17.34
C THR A 53 6.82 -5.96 16.93
N VAL A 54 6.66 -5.36 15.78
CA VAL A 54 7.60 -4.38 15.25
C VAL A 54 7.33 -3.03 15.89
N ARG A 55 8.27 -2.53 16.70
CA ARG A 55 8.18 -1.21 17.32
C ARG A 55 8.81 -0.15 16.42
N ILE A 56 8.00 0.75 15.90
CA ILE A 56 8.42 1.87 15.08
C ILE A 56 8.50 3.13 15.92
N LYS A 57 9.56 3.90 15.73
CA LYS A 57 9.79 5.17 16.40
C LYS A 57 9.35 6.33 15.50
N GLY A 58 8.52 7.23 16.03
CA GLY A 58 8.16 8.47 15.37
C GLY A 58 8.67 9.68 16.14
N TYR A 59 8.81 10.80 15.45
CA TYR A 59 9.26 12.09 15.97
C TYR A 59 8.29 13.19 15.58
N ALA A 60 7.86 13.99 16.55
CA ALA A 60 7.15 15.23 16.32
C ALA A 60 8.09 16.41 16.60
N LYS A 61 8.37 17.21 15.58
CA LYS A 61 9.32 18.33 15.65
C LYS A 61 8.74 19.58 14.99
N THR A 62 8.99 20.73 15.58
CA THR A 62 8.71 22.01 14.91
C THR A 62 9.60 22.17 13.68
N TYR A 63 9.24 23.06 12.77
CA TYR A 63 10.09 23.36 11.60
C TYR A 63 11.45 23.99 11.97
N SER A 64 11.59 24.49 13.19
CA SER A 64 12.88 24.94 13.75
C SER A 64 13.69 23.80 14.37
N GLY A 65 13.17 22.55 14.37
CA GLY A 65 13.84 21.37 14.91
C GLY A 65 13.61 21.12 16.40
N MET A 66 12.81 21.93 17.08
CA MET A 66 12.50 21.72 18.51
C MET A 66 11.49 20.58 18.67
N PRO A 67 11.64 19.74 19.73
CA PRO A 67 10.69 18.65 19.98
C PRO A 67 9.31 19.18 20.38
N VAL A 68 8.26 18.52 19.91
CA VAL A 68 6.88 18.76 20.34
C VAL A 68 6.58 17.80 21.49
N GLN A 69 6.68 18.30 22.72
CA GLN A 69 6.52 17.52 23.95
C GLN A 69 5.07 17.44 24.38
N GLY A 70 4.67 16.31 24.97
CA GLY A 70 3.33 16.14 25.55
C GLY A 70 2.18 16.19 24.56
N ALA A 71 2.46 16.10 23.25
CA ALA A 71 1.44 16.04 22.23
C ALA A 71 0.68 14.70 22.31
N LYS A 72 -0.65 14.74 22.20
CA LYS A 72 -1.48 13.53 22.10
C LYS A 72 -1.21 12.82 20.80
N VAL A 73 -0.98 11.51 20.85
CA VAL A 73 -0.75 10.66 19.67
C VAL A 73 -1.82 9.57 19.62
N GLU A 74 -2.65 9.60 18.61
CA GLU A 74 -3.64 8.57 18.31
C GLU A 74 -3.05 7.66 17.21
N CYS A 75 -2.72 6.43 17.58
CA CYS A 75 -2.14 5.44 16.65
C CYS A 75 -3.19 4.43 16.23
N SER A 76 -3.24 4.11 14.95
CA SER A 76 -4.02 2.98 14.43
C SER A 76 -3.14 2.10 13.56
N VAL A 77 -3.29 0.78 13.70
CA VAL A 77 -2.57 -0.21 12.90
C VAL A 77 -3.58 -1.12 12.22
N SER A 78 -3.45 -1.27 10.93
CA SER A 78 -4.28 -2.16 10.14
C SER A 78 -3.43 -3.07 9.27
N ARG A 79 -3.98 -4.23 8.92
CA ARG A 79 -3.42 -5.15 7.93
C ARG A 79 -4.30 -5.18 6.71
N ARG A 80 -3.70 -5.10 5.54
CA ARG A 80 -4.38 -5.34 4.27
C ARG A 80 -3.58 -6.32 3.41
N LEU A 81 -4.29 -6.99 2.51
CA LEU A 81 -3.66 -7.79 1.47
C LEU A 81 -2.95 -6.86 0.48
N ALA A 82 -1.66 -7.08 0.24
CA ALA A 82 -0.87 -6.28 -0.68
C ALA A 82 -0.90 -6.89 -2.08
N LEU A 83 -1.86 -6.46 -2.92
CA LEU A 83 -2.00 -6.88 -4.31
C LEU A 83 -1.44 -5.81 -5.26
N TRP A 84 -0.25 -5.28 -4.99
CA TRP A 84 0.34 -4.19 -5.76
C TRP A 84 0.62 -4.53 -7.24
N TRP A 85 0.65 -5.81 -7.60
CA TRP A 85 0.75 -6.27 -9.00
C TRP A 85 -0.60 -6.43 -9.69
N ALA A 86 -1.72 -6.49 -8.95
CA ALA A 86 -3.07 -6.72 -9.47
C ALA A 86 -3.89 -5.44 -9.36
N ARG A 87 -3.58 -4.43 -10.19
CA ARG A 87 -4.26 -3.13 -10.17
C ARG A 87 -5.78 -3.22 -10.36
N TRP A 88 -6.28 -4.25 -11.04
CA TRP A 88 -7.72 -4.47 -11.22
C TRP A 88 -8.45 -4.96 -9.96
N TYR A 89 -7.72 -5.42 -8.94
CA TYR A 89 -8.31 -5.82 -7.64
C TYR A 89 -8.39 -4.65 -6.63
N GLN A 90 -7.97 -3.45 -7.00
CA GLN A 90 -7.91 -2.28 -6.10
C GLN A 90 -9.27 -1.77 -5.59
N ASN A 91 -10.39 -2.29 -6.10
CA ASN A 91 -11.74 -1.86 -5.67
C ASN A 91 -12.30 -2.69 -4.50
N GLN A 92 -11.51 -3.52 -3.84
CA GLN A 92 -11.94 -4.24 -2.64
C GLN A 92 -11.34 -3.61 -1.39
N ASP A 93 -11.97 -2.54 -0.91
CA ASP A 93 -11.74 -1.94 0.42
C ASP A 93 -12.06 -2.90 1.58
N ASP A 94 -12.60 -4.09 1.31
CA ASP A 94 -13.17 -5.00 2.29
C ASP A 94 -12.15 -5.87 3.05
N ASN A 95 -10.86 -5.80 2.71
CA ASN A 95 -9.83 -6.65 3.34
C ASN A 95 -8.89 -5.89 4.29
N THR A 96 -9.25 -4.70 4.72
CA THR A 96 -8.49 -3.96 5.73
C THR A 96 -8.98 -4.34 7.12
N ILE A 97 -8.15 -5.03 7.89
CA ILE A 97 -8.46 -5.45 9.26
C ILE A 97 -7.71 -4.55 10.24
N LEU A 98 -8.46 -3.87 11.11
CA LEU A 98 -7.88 -3.11 12.22
C LEU A 98 -7.27 -4.08 13.24
N LEU A 99 -5.99 -3.93 13.53
CA LEU A 99 -5.26 -4.78 14.46
C LEU A 99 -5.08 -4.14 15.83
N ASP A 100 -4.84 -2.83 15.85
CA ASP A 100 -4.61 -2.08 17.09
C ASP A 100 -5.06 -0.63 16.94
N ASN A 101 -5.50 -0.05 18.07
CA ASN A 101 -5.82 1.35 18.19
C ASN A 101 -5.42 1.83 19.58
N LYS A 102 -4.39 2.67 19.68
CA LYS A 102 -3.77 3.05 20.94
C LYS A 102 -3.54 4.56 21.01
N GLU A 103 -3.75 5.10 22.18
CA GLU A 103 -3.37 6.48 22.48
C GLU A 103 -2.09 6.51 23.32
N THR A 104 -1.22 7.47 23.01
CA THR A 104 0.01 7.73 23.76
C THR A 104 0.31 9.25 23.72
N VAL A 105 1.40 9.66 24.30
CA VAL A 105 1.88 11.03 24.26
C VAL A 105 3.36 11.07 23.84
N THR A 106 3.78 12.17 23.22
CA THR A 106 5.19 12.38 22.91
C THR A 106 5.99 12.67 24.19
N ASP A 107 7.19 12.12 24.26
CA ASP A 107 8.13 12.35 25.38
C ASP A 107 8.82 13.73 25.30
N ALA A 108 9.79 13.97 26.18
CA ALA A 108 10.56 15.20 26.25
C ALA A 108 11.36 15.51 24.96
N GLU A 109 11.72 14.48 24.22
CA GLU A 109 12.41 14.55 22.94
C GLU A 109 11.45 14.58 21.73
N GLY A 110 10.12 14.65 21.97
CA GLY A 110 9.10 14.63 20.94
C GLY A 110 8.93 13.26 20.30
N VAL A 111 9.34 12.19 20.99
CA VAL A 111 9.30 10.81 20.48
C VAL A 111 8.02 10.11 20.89
N PHE A 112 7.53 9.28 20.00
CA PHE A 112 6.45 8.31 20.27
C PHE A 112 6.76 6.96 19.61
N TYR A 113 6.05 5.93 20.01
CA TYR A 113 6.22 4.58 19.48
C TYR A 113 4.89 4.01 18.99
N ILE A 114 4.96 3.29 17.87
CA ILE A 114 3.85 2.53 17.31
C ILE A 114 4.27 1.06 17.33
N ASP A 115 3.49 0.22 17.99
CA ASP A 115 3.70 -1.22 18.00
C ASP A 115 2.84 -1.86 16.91
N ILE A 116 3.48 -2.50 15.92
CA ILE A 116 2.81 -3.17 14.81
C ILE A 116 2.87 -4.68 15.06
N PRO A 117 1.76 -5.33 15.44
CA PRO A 117 1.71 -6.78 15.56
C PRO A 117 1.71 -7.42 14.16
N VAL A 118 2.72 -8.24 13.86
CA VAL A 118 2.81 -8.98 12.60
C VAL A 118 1.99 -10.25 12.71
N VAL A 119 0.67 -10.12 12.60
CA VAL A 119 -0.29 -11.22 12.73
C VAL A 119 -0.95 -11.50 11.38
N LEU A 120 -0.82 -12.75 10.92
CA LEU A 120 -1.47 -13.21 9.68
C LEU A 120 -2.86 -13.78 9.96
N PRO A 121 -3.75 -13.88 8.95
CA PRO A 121 -5.01 -14.58 9.10
C PRO A 121 -4.74 -16.06 9.37
N LYS A 122 -5.45 -16.63 10.31
CA LYS A 122 -5.43 -18.08 10.54
C LYS A 122 -6.30 -18.73 9.47
N ASP A 123 -5.67 -19.53 8.60
CA ASP A 123 -6.29 -20.52 7.68
C ASP A 123 -7.63 -20.13 7.02
N GLU A 124 -7.92 -18.86 6.87
CA GLU A 124 -9.07 -18.45 6.10
C GLU A 124 -8.72 -18.61 4.62
N ASP A 125 -9.42 -19.51 3.97
CA ASP A 125 -9.50 -19.56 2.51
C ASP A 125 -10.14 -18.23 2.05
N ASN A 126 -9.28 -17.21 1.89
CA ASN A 126 -9.70 -15.88 1.48
C ASN A 126 -10.09 -15.83 -0.01
N GLY A 127 -10.32 -16.97 -0.64
CA GLY A 127 -10.73 -17.11 -2.03
C GLY A 127 -9.67 -16.72 -3.06
N TYR A 128 -8.50 -16.27 -2.62
CA TYR A 128 -7.42 -15.82 -3.50
C TYR A 128 -6.30 -16.85 -3.68
N GLY A 129 -6.41 -18.01 -3.07
CA GLY A 129 -5.50 -19.13 -3.25
C GLY A 129 -4.02 -18.77 -3.05
N ARG A 130 -3.20 -19.04 -4.06
CA ARG A 130 -1.74 -18.78 -4.02
C ARG A 130 -1.34 -17.28 -3.95
N ILE A 131 -2.27 -16.36 -4.14
CA ILE A 131 -2.00 -14.91 -4.20
C ILE A 131 -1.94 -14.28 -2.80
N ALA A 132 -2.48 -14.94 -1.79
CA ALA A 132 -2.66 -14.41 -0.43
C ALA A 132 -1.41 -14.49 0.48
N HIS A 133 -0.23 -14.26 -0.08
CA HIS A 133 1.01 -14.36 0.71
C HIS A 133 1.67 -13.01 1.02
N PHE A 134 1.07 -11.91 0.56
CA PHE A 134 1.64 -10.57 0.70
C PHE A 134 0.69 -9.67 1.46
N TYR A 135 1.20 -9.06 2.50
CA TYR A 135 0.45 -8.16 3.37
C TYR A 135 1.18 -6.83 3.51
N SER A 136 0.41 -5.78 3.72
CA SER A 136 0.90 -4.50 4.17
C SER A 136 0.30 -4.20 5.52
N PHE A 137 1.14 -3.99 6.52
CA PHE A 137 0.73 -3.44 7.80
C PHE A 137 0.84 -1.93 7.72
N GLU A 138 -0.27 -1.24 7.81
CA GLU A 138 -0.34 0.21 7.74
C GLU A 138 -0.54 0.79 9.13
N ALA A 139 0.43 1.57 9.58
CA ALA A 139 0.35 2.33 10.80
C ALA A 139 0.08 3.79 10.49
N SER A 140 -0.89 4.39 11.15
CA SER A 140 -1.19 5.82 11.08
C SER A 140 -1.04 6.41 12.47
N ALA A 141 -0.36 7.56 12.57
CA ALA A 141 -0.25 8.33 13.79
C ALA A 141 -0.79 9.74 13.57
N LYS A 142 -1.83 10.11 14.30
CA LYS A 142 -2.32 11.48 14.38
C LYS A 142 -1.77 12.11 15.64
N VAL A 143 -0.91 13.11 15.48
CA VAL A 143 -0.32 13.86 16.58
C VAL A 143 -1.05 15.19 16.71
N THR A 144 -1.51 15.49 17.93
CA THR A 144 -2.19 16.74 18.26
C THR A 144 -1.40 17.46 19.37
N ASP A 145 -0.93 18.64 19.09
CA ASP A 145 -0.19 19.44 20.06
C ASP A 145 -1.09 20.06 21.12
N ILE A 146 -0.50 20.74 22.11
CA ILE A 146 -1.23 21.43 23.16
C ILE A 146 -2.06 22.62 22.65
N GLY A 147 -1.74 23.14 21.47
CA GLY A 147 -2.47 24.22 20.78
C GLY A 147 -3.66 23.71 19.97
N GLY A 148 -3.84 22.39 19.88
CA GLY A 148 -4.91 21.74 19.11
C GLY A 148 -4.59 21.57 17.63
N GLU A 149 -3.37 21.90 17.18
CA GLU A 149 -2.94 21.62 15.82
C GLU A 149 -2.69 20.10 15.66
N SER A 150 -3.18 19.50 14.57
CA SER A 150 -3.07 18.07 14.33
C SER A 150 -2.44 17.79 12.99
N HIS A 151 -1.52 16.83 12.96
CA HIS A 151 -0.92 16.26 11.75
C HIS A 151 -1.04 14.74 11.76
N ILE A 152 -1.04 14.14 10.56
CA ILE A 152 -1.11 12.69 10.38
C ILE A 152 0.11 12.25 9.59
N ALA A 153 0.77 11.22 10.08
CA ALA A 153 1.79 10.49 9.33
C ALA A 153 1.40 9.03 9.21
N SER A 154 1.68 8.44 8.07
CA SER A 154 1.43 7.03 7.80
C SER A 154 2.72 6.30 7.49
N TYR A 155 2.79 5.05 7.89
CA TYR A 155 3.90 4.16 7.66
C TYR A 155 3.39 2.81 7.16
N SER A 156 4.02 2.27 6.12
CA SER A 156 3.67 0.97 5.56
C SER A 156 4.82 -0.01 5.78
N LEU A 157 4.51 -1.13 6.44
CA LEU A 157 5.43 -2.23 6.71
C LEU A 157 5.01 -3.42 5.83
N PRO A 158 5.75 -3.74 4.75
CA PRO A 158 5.45 -4.87 3.90
C PRO A 158 5.82 -6.17 4.58
N PHE A 159 4.99 -7.19 4.46
CA PHE A 159 5.26 -8.54 4.94
C PHE A 159 4.90 -9.57 3.90
N SER A 160 5.74 -10.59 3.76
CA SER A 160 5.46 -11.74 2.92
C SER A 160 5.82 -13.03 3.63
N VAL A 161 4.93 -14.02 3.51
CA VAL A 161 5.22 -15.39 3.95
C VAL A 161 6.29 -16.03 3.07
N LYS A 162 6.36 -15.63 1.79
CA LYS A 162 7.40 -16.04 0.85
C LYS A 162 8.39 -14.90 0.63
N PRO A 163 9.70 -15.19 0.52
CA PRO A 163 10.72 -14.17 0.30
C PRO A 163 10.62 -13.51 -1.09
N THR A 164 10.02 -14.21 -2.05
CA THR A 164 9.96 -13.80 -3.46
C THR A 164 8.58 -14.04 -4.06
N VAL A 165 8.28 -13.29 -5.12
CA VAL A 165 7.07 -13.46 -5.95
C VAL A 165 7.46 -13.55 -7.41
N LEU A 166 6.96 -14.56 -8.07
CA LEU A 166 6.96 -14.66 -9.51
C LEU A 166 5.56 -14.38 -10.04
N SER A 167 5.41 -13.41 -10.93
CA SER A 167 4.15 -13.11 -11.60
C SER A 167 4.36 -12.95 -13.10
N CYS A 168 3.29 -13.15 -13.87
CA CYS A 168 3.33 -13.09 -15.33
C CYS A 168 2.25 -12.14 -15.86
N ASN A 169 2.56 -11.43 -16.96
CA ASN A 169 1.63 -10.52 -17.61
C ASN A 169 0.74 -11.19 -18.67
N LEU A 170 0.67 -12.52 -18.72
CA LEU A 170 -0.17 -13.22 -19.69
C LEU A 170 -1.66 -12.93 -19.43
N PRO A 171 -2.39 -12.40 -20.40
CA PRO A 171 -3.81 -12.17 -20.27
C PRO A 171 -4.60 -13.49 -20.40
N GLU A 172 -5.75 -13.60 -19.73
CA GLU A 172 -6.64 -14.77 -19.87
C GLU A 172 -7.12 -14.99 -21.31
N LYS A 173 -7.24 -13.90 -22.09
CA LYS A 173 -7.65 -13.93 -23.49
C LYS A 173 -6.81 -12.97 -24.30
N ALA A 174 -6.28 -13.44 -25.39
CA ALA A 174 -5.52 -12.65 -26.35
C ALA A 174 -5.81 -13.09 -27.79
N LEU A 175 -5.65 -12.18 -28.73
CA LEU A 175 -5.61 -12.56 -30.13
C LEU A 175 -4.28 -13.28 -30.42
N ALA A 176 -4.33 -14.39 -31.17
CA ALA A 176 -3.16 -15.22 -31.44
C ALA A 176 -2.00 -14.44 -32.06
N ASP A 177 -2.28 -13.36 -32.82
CA ASP A 177 -1.28 -12.52 -33.47
C ASP A 177 -0.78 -11.36 -32.57
N SER A 178 -1.44 -11.10 -31.44
CA SER A 178 -1.06 -10.03 -30.52
C SER A 178 -0.13 -10.48 -29.40
N LEU A 179 -0.12 -11.78 -29.09
CA LEU A 179 0.70 -12.33 -28.00
C LEU A 179 2.08 -12.74 -28.53
N ARG A 180 3.02 -11.77 -28.53
CA ARG A 180 4.40 -12.01 -28.98
C ARG A 180 5.41 -11.96 -27.85
N PHE A 181 5.12 -11.18 -26.81
CA PHE A 181 6.03 -10.96 -25.69
C PHE A 181 5.36 -11.33 -24.38
N VAL A 182 6.12 -11.96 -23.50
CA VAL A 182 5.76 -12.30 -22.14
C VAL A 182 6.77 -11.66 -21.21
N ARG A 183 6.31 -11.10 -20.11
CA ARG A 183 7.16 -10.57 -19.05
C ARG A 183 6.86 -11.29 -17.76
N PHE A 184 7.90 -11.81 -17.16
CA PHE A 184 7.86 -12.40 -15.83
C PHE A 184 8.45 -11.40 -14.85
N ASN A 185 7.63 -10.93 -13.92
CA ASN A 185 8.10 -10.03 -12.87
C ASN A 185 8.49 -10.89 -11.66
N TYR A 186 9.76 -10.80 -11.27
CA TYR A 186 10.31 -11.50 -10.13
C TYR A 186 10.79 -10.46 -9.11
N MET A 187 10.22 -10.50 -7.92
CA MET A 187 10.37 -9.42 -6.94
C MET A 187 10.50 -9.99 -5.54
N ASN A 188 11.14 -9.23 -4.66
CA ASN A 188 11.17 -9.54 -3.24
C ASN A 188 9.89 -9.09 -2.52
N ALA A 189 9.77 -9.45 -1.24
CA ALA A 189 8.64 -9.08 -0.38
C ALA A 189 8.38 -7.57 -0.27
N ALA A 190 9.39 -6.74 -0.52
CA ALA A 190 9.27 -5.29 -0.53
C ALA A 190 8.87 -4.71 -1.90
N GLY A 191 8.55 -5.57 -2.89
CA GLY A 191 8.18 -5.15 -4.23
C GLY A 191 9.33 -4.65 -5.10
N LYS A 192 10.58 -4.93 -4.69
CA LYS A 192 11.76 -4.56 -5.46
C LYS A 192 12.11 -5.69 -6.43
N ASP A 193 12.33 -5.34 -7.68
CA ASP A 193 12.80 -6.26 -8.71
C ASP A 193 14.11 -6.93 -8.27
N ILE A 194 14.17 -8.26 -8.41
CA ILE A 194 15.36 -9.07 -8.16
C ILE A 194 15.74 -9.83 -9.41
N GLU A 195 17.02 -10.13 -9.53
CA GLU A 195 17.51 -10.94 -10.63
C GLU A 195 17.12 -12.40 -10.44
N GLY A 196 16.78 -13.06 -11.54
CA GLY A 196 16.42 -14.48 -11.55
C GLY A 196 16.39 -15.04 -12.96
N ARG A 197 16.44 -16.36 -13.05
CA ARG A 197 16.34 -17.11 -14.31
C ARG A 197 15.11 -17.99 -14.27
N ILE A 198 14.28 -17.86 -15.28
CA ILE A 198 12.96 -18.48 -15.32
C ILE A 198 12.96 -19.61 -16.32
N LYS A 199 12.40 -20.73 -15.90
CA LYS A 199 12.00 -21.83 -16.77
C LYS A 199 10.51 -21.69 -17.05
N PHE A 200 10.15 -21.54 -18.31
CA PHE A 200 8.78 -21.34 -18.75
C PHE A 200 8.37 -22.45 -19.69
N SER A 201 7.24 -23.06 -19.42
CA SER A 201 6.63 -24.07 -20.26
C SER A 201 5.22 -23.69 -20.61
N ILE A 202 4.88 -23.73 -21.87
CA ILE A 202 3.54 -23.57 -22.42
C ILE A 202 3.34 -24.63 -23.49
N GLU A 203 2.43 -25.51 -23.30
CA GLU A 203 1.98 -26.61 -24.17
C GLU A 203 2.94 -27.02 -25.31
N GLY A 204 3.92 -27.87 -24.99
CA GLY A 204 4.91 -28.40 -25.95
C GLY A 204 6.07 -27.45 -26.29
N HIS A 205 6.11 -26.26 -25.73
CA HIS A 205 7.22 -25.33 -25.85
C HIS A 205 7.84 -25.10 -24.48
N ASN A 206 9.11 -25.48 -24.34
CA ASN A 206 9.89 -25.25 -23.15
C ASN A 206 10.95 -24.18 -23.45
N TYR A 207 11.03 -23.20 -22.58
CA TYR A 207 12.01 -22.13 -22.58
C TYR A 207 12.79 -22.17 -21.28
N GLU A 208 14.08 -22.11 -21.36
CA GLU A 208 14.98 -22.10 -20.23
C GLU A 208 15.79 -20.83 -20.21
N ASP A 209 16.28 -20.45 -19.04
CA ASP A 209 17.19 -19.34 -18.84
C ASP A 209 16.65 -17.96 -19.26
N ILE A 210 15.32 -17.75 -19.12
CA ILE A 210 14.68 -16.46 -19.41
C ILE A 210 15.03 -15.46 -18.30
N PRO A 211 15.58 -14.27 -18.63
CA PRO A 211 15.87 -13.28 -17.60
C PRO A 211 14.56 -12.71 -17.03
N ALA A 212 14.45 -12.66 -15.71
CA ALA A 212 13.34 -12.00 -15.03
C ALA A 212 13.30 -10.49 -15.32
N ASN A 213 12.14 -9.89 -15.19
CA ASN A 213 11.88 -8.45 -15.33
C ASN A 213 12.22 -7.86 -16.72
N LYS A 214 12.31 -8.72 -17.74
CA LYS A 214 12.50 -8.34 -19.13
C LYS A 214 11.45 -8.96 -20.03
N ASP A 215 11.17 -8.31 -21.14
CA ASP A 215 10.27 -8.85 -22.16
C ASP A 215 10.98 -9.98 -22.90
N PHE A 216 10.29 -11.10 -23.04
CA PHE A 216 10.76 -12.30 -23.73
C PHE A 216 9.83 -12.64 -24.88
N GLU A 217 10.37 -12.88 -26.06
CA GLU A 217 9.59 -13.23 -27.24
C GLU A 217 9.28 -14.74 -27.24
N ILE A 218 7.99 -15.07 -27.33
CA ILE A 218 7.53 -16.46 -27.45
C ILE A 218 7.17 -16.81 -28.87
N LYS A 219 7.23 -18.09 -29.19
CA LYS A 219 6.77 -18.60 -30.48
C LYS A 219 5.27 -18.35 -30.63
N LYS A 220 4.86 -18.03 -31.87
CA LYS A 220 3.45 -17.82 -32.20
C LYS A 220 2.64 -19.06 -31.84
N LEU A 221 1.61 -18.86 -31.02
CA LEU A 221 0.66 -19.91 -30.64
C LEU A 221 -0.50 -19.95 -31.65
N LYS A 222 -1.08 -21.12 -31.84
CA LYS A 222 -2.33 -21.30 -32.60
C LYS A 222 -3.50 -20.86 -31.71
N SER A 223 -4.70 -20.70 -32.30
CA SER A 223 -5.91 -20.49 -31.48
C SER A 223 -6.20 -21.73 -30.64
N GLY A 224 -6.42 -21.55 -29.33
CA GLY A 224 -6.65 -22.64 -28.39
C GLY A 224 -6.67 -22.14 -26.95
N LYS A 225 -6.87 -23.08 -26.03
CA LYS A 225 -6.69 -22.87 -24.59
C LYS A 225 -5.35 -23.49 -24.21
N TYR A 226 -4.55 -22.77 -23.46
CA TYR A 226 -3.20 -23.16 -23.08
C TYR A 226 -3.01 -23.06 -21.57
N ASP A 227 -2.47 -24.11 -20.99
CA ASP A 227 -1.96 -24.07 -19.63
C ASP A 227 -0.44 -23.79 -19.67
N TYR A 228 0.05 -23.02 -18.74
CA TYR A 228 1.46 -22.69 -18.66
C TYR A 228 2.00 -22.82 -17.24
N THR A 229 3.28 -23.03 -17.14
CA THR A 229 4.03 -23.05 -15.88
C THR A 229 5.29 -22.21 -16.00
N ALA A 230 5.55 -21.40 -15.01
CA ALA A 230 6.79 -20.64 -14.91
C ALA A 230 7.41 -20.87 -13.52
N VAL A 231 8.69 -21.15 -13.48
CA VAL A 231 9.44 -21.41 -12.24
C VAL A 231 10.70 -20.57 -12.22
N CYS A 232 10.96 -19.90 -11.11
CA CYS A 232 12.19 -19.20 -10.85
C CYS A 232 12.75 -19.65 -9.51
N ASP A 233 13.95 -20.21 -9.49
CA ASP A 233 14.56 -20.85 -8.32
C ASP A 233 13.60 -21.88 -7.72
N ASN A 234 13.00 -21.64 -6.57
CA ASN A 234 12.01 -22.50 -5.94
C ASN A 234 10.60 -21.88 -5.91
N ASP A 235 10.37 -20.83 -6.69
CA ASP A 235 9.08 -20.14 -6.79
C ASP A 235 8.38 -20.51 -8.10
N THR A 236 7.07 -20.79 -8.01
CA THR A 236 6.28 -21.33 -9.15
C THR A 236 5.01 -20.54 -9.33
#